data_328bf010ee026f57301768b11aa2c31b
#
_entry.id   328bf010ee026f57301768b11aa2c31b
#
_cell.length_a   1.000
_cell.length_b   1.000
_cell.length_c   1.000
_cell.angle_alpha   90.00
_cell.angle_beta   90.00
_cell.angle_gamma   90.00
#
_symmetry.space_group_name_H-M   'P 1'
#
loop_
_entity.id
_entity.type
_entity.pdbx_description
1 polymer ?
#
loop_
_entity_poly.entity_id
_entity_poly.type
_entity_poly.pdbx_seq_one_letter_code
_entity_poly.pdbx_strand_id
1 'polypeptide(L)'
;MVPKRKRQSKQIKSSLRISTVEGSWWAVMYGMVETYFGAFFEYLKYTSYEISILSTLPIFIGAVFQNLTGWFYDILRSRKTLLIILKCIQTITIPLILFAGYSSGNYFLLLAFICLYYALAMSQMSPWTSWMGYLVPGRLRGRYFGNRSQVVRIFMLISSLLAGAILNSYEESNTFNGFLIIFSLGMIANFGSIYFLKRQYEPEGTANDETFENNSIKTKMDSGLKRFIIYDSLSEFSFHVSGPLMMVYWLRDLSFDYIELAIIINVSQVLGLYSMRYWGKRIDNNGSYTTIRSTSFYIAIIPILWISNYYLPNELILAGSIIIASIASLMFSGRALALDNRYYEHMKN
;
A
#
# COMPACT_ATOMS: atom_id res chain seq x y z
N MET A 1 -0.81 -5.62 -45.38
CA MET A 1 -0.87 -4.64 -44.24
C MET A 1 -1.86 -5.11 -43.21
N VAL A 2 -1.44 -5.30 -41.93
CA VAL A 2 -2.34 -5.66 -40.84
C VAL A 2 -3.23 -4.46 -40.51
N PRO A 3 -4.59 -4.59 -40.47
CA PRO A 3 -5.49 -3.47 -40.20
C PRO A 3 -5.08 -2.78 -38.87
N LYS A 4 -5.08 -1.42 -38.87
CA LYS A 4 -4.70 -0.57 -37.70
C LYS A 4 -5.30 -1.09 -36.37
N ARG A 5 -6.56 -1.54 -36.40
CA ARG A 5 -7.32 -2.08 -35.27
C ARG A 5 -6.75 -3.38 -34.68
N LYS A 6 -6.21 -4.31 -35.52
CA LYS A 6 -5.57 -5.55 -35.06
C LYS A 6 -4.20 -5.27 -34.40
N ARG A 7 -3.44 -4.29 -34.92
CA ARG A 7 -2.14 -3.88 -34.37
C ARG A 7 -2.32 -3.26 -33.00
N GLN A 8 -3.29 -2.36 -32.83
CA GLN A 8 -3.62 -1.72 -31.56
C GLN A 8 -4.09 -2.74 -30.49
N SER A 9 -4.95 -3.69 -30.87
CA SER A 9 -5.38 -4.77 -29.96
C SER A 9 -4.21 -5.63 -29.46
N LYS A 10 -3.23 -5.93 -30.34
CA LYS A 10 -2.02 -6.67 -29.97
C LYS A 10 -1.12 -5.88 -29.02
N GLN A 11 -0.97 -4.57 -29.24
CA GLN A 11 -0.22 -3.67 -28.38
C GLN A 11 -0.83 -3.56 -26.98
N ILE A 12 -2.15 -3.39 -26.88
CA ILE A 12 -2.88 -3.37 -25.61
C ILE A 12 -2.66 -4.68 -24.85
N LYS A 13 -2.84 -5.83 -25.50
CA LYS A 13 -2.67 -7.13 -24.87
C LYS A 13 -1.25 -7.38 -24.36
N SER A 14 -0.24 -6.95 -25.10
CA SER A 14 1.16 -6.95 -24.66
C SER A 14 1.38 -6.02 -23.48
N SER A 15 0.85 -4.79 -23.54
CA SER A 15 0.98 -3.80 -22.46
C SER A 15 0.37 -4.27 -21.15
N LEU A 16 -0.77 -4.96 -21.18
CA LEU A 16 -1.41 -5.52 -19.99
C LEU A 16 -0.56 -6.61 -19.32
N ARG A 17 0.13 -7.44 -20.11
CA ARG A 17 1.09 -8.42 -19.56
C ARG A 17 2.29 -7.72 -18.93
N ILE A 18 2.84 -6.74 -19.63
CA ILE A 18 3.99 -5.94 -19.14
C ILE A 18 3.59 -5.21 -17.84
N SER A 19 2.37 -4.70 -17.72
CA SER A 19 1.86 -4.06 -16.50
C SER A 19 1.77 -5.05 -15.31
N THR A 20 1.49 -6.32 -15.55
CA THR A 20 1.54 -7.33 -14.49
C THR A 20 2.97 -7.57 -14.02
N VAL A 21 3.93 -7.69 -14.95
CA VAL A 21 5.36 -7.84 -14.63
C VAL A 21 5.90 -6.60 -13.92
N GLU A 22 5.54 -5.41 -14.39
CA GLU A 22 5.88 -4.14 -13.73
C GLU A 22 5.38 -4.11 -12.29
N GLY A 23 4.11 -4.50 -12.08
CA GLY A 23 3.53 -4.57 -10.74
C GLY A 23 4.21 -5.60 -9.83
N SER A 24 4.73 -6.71 -10.39
CA SER A 24 5.51 -7.70 -9.63
C SER A 24 6.84 -7.12 -9.15
N TRP A 25 7.54 -6.36 -9.97
CA TRP A 25 8.76 -5.66 -9.58
C TRP A 25 8.50 -4.58 -8.52
N TRP A 26 7.41 -3.83 -8.67
CA TRP A 26 6.98 -2.89 -7.65
C TRP A 26 6.65 -3.60 -6.32
N ALA A 27 6.01 -4.76 -6.37
CA ALA A 27 5.69 -5.54 -5.18
C ALA A 27 6.93 -6.03 -4.44
N VAL A 28 7.99 -6.40 -5.16
CA VAL A 28 9.28 -6.76 -4.56
C VAL A 28 9.89 -5.55 -3.82
N MET A 29 9.88 -4.37 -4.44
CA MET A 29 10.32 -3.15 -3.77
C MET A 29 9.50 -2.88 -2.51
N TYR A 30 8.17 -2.93 -2.60
CA TYR A 30 7.28 -2.71 -1.48
C TYR A 30 7.56 -3.67 -0.33
N GLY A 31 7.66 -4.97 -0.61
CA GLY A 31 7.91 -6.01 0.39
C GLY A 31 9.28 -5.91 1.05
N MET A 32 10.30 -5.42 0.35
CA MET A 32 11.66 -5.28 0.89
C MET A 32 11.93 -3.94 1.58
N VAL A 33 11.26 -2.86 1.18
CA VAL A 33 11.53 -1.52 1.68
C VAL A 33 10.39 -1.03 2.56
N GLU A 34 9.22 -0.81 1.98
CA GLU A 34 8.12 -0.11 2.64
C GLU A 34 7.56 -0.90 3.83
N THR A 35 7.48 -2.23 3.70
CA THR A 35 7.05 -3.12 4.78
C THR A 35 7.96 -3.04 6.01
N TYR A 36 9.23 -2.72 5.84
CA TYR A 36 10.23 -2.69 6.91
C TYR A 36 10.63 -1.29 7.38
N PHE A 37 9.97 -0.22 6.93
CA PHE A 37 10.24 1.12 7.45
C PHE A 37 10.05 1.20 8.97
N GLY A 38 8.95 0.65 9.49
CA GLY A 38 8.72 0.64 10.94
C GLY A 38 9.81 -0.11 11.72
N ALA A 39 10.26 -1.26 11.21
CA ALA A 39 11.37 -2.02 11.79
C ALA A 39 12.70 -1.24 11.69
N PHE A 40 12.92 -0.50 10.61
CA PHE A 40 14.09 0.37 10.47
C PHE A 40 14.08 1.52 11.48
N PHE A 41 12.92 2.14 11.71
CA PHE A 41 12.79 3.20 12.72
C PHE A 41 13.02 2.67 14.14
N GLU A 42 12.53 1.46 14.43
CA GLU A 42 12.78 0.78 15.69
C GLU A 42 14.27 0.44 15.86
N TYR A 43 14.93 -0.06 14.83
CA TYR A 43 16.37 -0.30 14.82
C TYR A 43 17.17 0.97 15.14
N LEU A 44 16.76 2.12 14.63
CA LEU A 44 17.37 3.43 14.93
C LEU A 44 17.08 3.94 16.34
N LYS A 45 16.34 3.16 17.16
CA LYS A 45 16.01 3.45 18.56
C LYS A 45 15.26 4.76 18.78
N TYR A 46 14.44 5.16 17.80
CA TYR A 46 13.53 6.28 17.98
C TYR A 46 12.46 5.96 19.03
N THR A 47 11.97 6.99 19.69
CA THR A 47 10.87 6.86 20.65
C THR A 47 9.57 6.48 19.92
N SER A 48 8.63 5.87 20.64
CA SER A 48 7.32 5.50 20.07
C SER A 48 6.59 6.71 19.46
N TYR A 49 6.78 7.91 20.04
CA TYR A 49 6.24 9.16 19.51
C TYR A 49 6.87 9.53 18.15
N GLU A 50 8.20 9.47 18.05
CA GLU A 50 8.93 9.76 16.81
C GLU A 50 8.58 8.76 15.71
N ILE A 51 8.47 7.46 16.03
CA ILE A 51 8.05 6.41 15.09
C ILE A 51 6.63 6.67 14.59
N SER A 52 5.73 7.08 15.48
CA SER A 52 4.35 7.43 15.09
C SER A 52 4.32 8.58 14.10
N ILE A 53 5.12 9.63 14.30
CA ILE A 53 5.23 10.75 13.36
C ILE A 53 5.88 10.31 12.04
N LEU A 54 6.98 9.55 12.08
CA LEU A 54 7.66 9.02 10.88
C LEU A 54 6.75 8.13 10.02
N SER A 55 5.74 7.52 10.61
CA SER A 55 4.81 6.63 9.91
C SER A 55 3.53 7.33 9.45
N THR A 56 3.03 8.33 10.18
CA THR A 56 1.72 8.96 9.90
C THR A 56 1.82 10.25 9.11
N LEU A 57 2.76 11.14 9.50
CA LEU A 57 2.92 12.44 8.82
C LEU A 57 3.28 12.30 7.33
N PRO A 58 4.19 11.38 6.91
CA PRO A 58 4.47 11.17 5.50
C PRO A 58 3.27 10.74 4.68
N ILE A 59 2.40 9.89 5.22
CA ILE A 59 1.16 9.46 4.57
C ILE A 59 0.22 10.67 4.37
N PHE A 60 0.07 11.51 5.39
CA PHE A 60 -0.73 12.72 5.29
C PHE A 60 -0.19 13.69 4.22
N ILE A 61 1.12 13.94 4.22
CA ILE A 61 1.79 14.77 3.20
C ILE A 61 1.60 14.15 1.82
N GLY A 62 1.74 12.82 1.69
CA GLY A 62 1.51 12.11 0.43
C GLY A 62 0.09 12.27 -0.10
N ALA A 63 -0.92 12.18 0.76
CA ALA A 63 -2.32 12.41 0.41
C ALA A 63 -2.58 13.84 -0.07
N VAL A 64 -1.95 14.84 0.53
CA VAL A 64 -2.02 16.24 0.08
C VAL A 64 -1.35 16.41 -1.28
N PHE A 65 -0.13 15.87 -1.45
CA PHE A 65 0.62 15.94 -2.71
C PHE A 65 -0.09 15.22 -3.87
N GLN A 66 -0.80 14.14 -3.59
CA GLN A 66 -1.59 13.43 -4.61
C GLN A 66 -2.58 14.34 -5.32
N ASN A 67 -3.13 15.36 -4.66
CA ASN A 67 -4.05 16.31 -5.29
C ASN A 67 -3.36 17.22 -6.33
N LEU A 68 -2.04 17.41 -6.23
CA LEU A 68 -1.26 18.20 -7.19
C LEU A 68 -0.94 17.41 -8.46
N THR A 69 -1.20 16.12 -8.50
CA THR A 69 -0.85 15.25 -9.64
C THR A 69 -1.54 15.66 -10.93
N GLY A 70 -2.76 16.20 -10.85
CA GLY A 70 -3.48 16.74 -11.99
C GLY A 70 -2.71 17.90 -12.66
N TRP A 71 -2.22 18.83 -11.87
CA TRP A 71 -1.42 19.95 -12.35
C TRP A 71 -0.11 19.50 -13.04
N PHE A 72 0.60 18.53 -12.47
CA PHE A 72 1.78 17.95 -13.11
C PHE A 72 1.44 17.23 -14.43
N TYR A 73 0.28 16.56 -14.49
CA TYR A 73 -0.19 15.94 -15.72
C TYR A 73 -0.48 16.97 -16.82
N ASP A 74 -1.07 18.11 -16.48
CA ASP A 74 -1.38 19.18 -17.42
C ASP A 74 -0.12 19.78 -18.06
N ILE A 75 1.01 19.79 -17.32
CA ILE A 75 2.32 20.23 -17.84
C ILE A 75 2.92 19.16 -18.76
N LEU A 76 2.93 17.90 -18.34
CA LEU A 76 3.66 16.82 -19.04
C LEU A 76 2.85 16.19 -20.17
N ARG A 77 1.52 16.28 -20.15
CA ARG A 77 0.59 15.72 -21.14
C ARG A 77 0.77 14.22 -21.41
N SER A 78 1.45 13.49 -20.54
CA SER A 78 1.69 12.03 -20.63
C SER A 78 1.67 11.41 -19.24
N ARG A 79 0.74 10.47 -19.03
CA ARG A 79 0.62 9.71 -17.77
C ARG A 79 1.84 8.83 -17.54
N LYS A 80 2.33 8.23 -18.62
CA LYS A 80 3.52 7.38 -18.60
C LYS A 80 4.77 8.16 -18.19
N THR A 81 5.00 9.33 -18.80
CA THR A 81 6.16 10.17 -18.49
C THR A 81 6.11 10.64 -17.04
N LEU A 82 4.94 11.11 -16.58
CA LEU A 82 4.75 11.51 -15.20
C LEU A 82 5.07 10.37 -14.22
N LEU A 83 4.53 9.17 -14.43
CA LEU A 83 4.80 8.01 -13.59
C LEU A 83 6.28 7.63 -13.57
N ILE A 84 6.97 7.68 -14.71
CA ILE A 84 8.41 7.38 -14.78
C ILE A 84 9.20 8.40 -13.94
N ILE A 85 8.91 9.69 -14.07
CA ILE A 85 9.58 10.74 -13.30
C ILE A 85 9.35 10.54 -11.79
N LEU A 86 8.10 10.34 -11.38
CA LEU A 86 7.76 10.12 -9.97
C LEU A 86 8.48 8.89 -9.40
N LYS A 87 8.49 7.76 -10.14
CA LYS A 87 9.20 6.55 -9.73
C LYS A 87 10.72 6.72 -9.69
N CYS A 88 11.30 7.42 -10.65
CA CYS A 88 12.75 7.67 -10.65
C CYS A 88 13.17 8.48 -9.41
N ILE A 89 12.43 9.56 -9.10
CA ILE A 89 12.74 10.38 -7.91
C ILE A 89 12.49 9.57 -6.64
N GLN A 90 11.39 8.82 -6.55
CA GLN A 90 11.12 7.92 -5.41
C GLN A 90 12.25 6.90 -5.22
N THR A 91 12.80 6.32 -6.28
CA THR A 91 13.90 5.35 -6.16
C THR A 91 15.14 5.99 -5.53
N ILE A 92 15.43 7.24 -5.86
CA ILE A 92 16.56 7.99 -5.29
C ILE A 92 16.35 8.28 -3.80
N THR A 93 15.12 8.40 -3.32
CA THR A 93 14.89 8.62 -1.89
C THR A 93 15.25 7.43 -1.02
N ILE A 94 15.27 6.19 -1.55
CA ILE A 94 15.62 4.99 -0.78
C ILE A 94 17.06 5.06 -0.21
N PRO A 95 18.11 5.29 -1.02
CA PRO A 95 19.46 5.45 -0.47
C PRO A 95 19.61 6.71 0.41
N LEU A 96 18.83 7.77 0.19
CA LEU A 96 18.84 8.95 1.06
C LEU A 96 18.25 8.65 2.45
N ILE A 97 17.23 7.80 2.52
CA ILE A 97 16.67 7.29 3.79
C ILE A 97 17.72 6.48 4.55
N LEU A 98 18.42 5.55 3.87
CA LEU A 98 19.52 4.80 4.47
C LEU A 98 20.65 5.71 4.97
N PHE A 99 21.03 6.68 4.16
CA PHE A 99 22.07 7.65 4.52
C PHE A 99 21.66 8.47 5.75
N ALA A 100 20.43 8.95 5.82
CA ALA A 100 19.91 9.68 6.98
C ALA A 100 19.92 8.82 8.25
N GLY A 101 19.60 7.53 8.14
CA GLY A 101 19.67 6.60 9.26
C GLY A 101 21.10 6.27 9.71
N TYR A 102 22.07 6.23 8.76
CA TYR A 102 23.46 5.93 9.06
C TYR A 102 24.23 7.12 9.65
N SER A 103 24.10 8.32 9.05
CA SER A 103 25.09 9.40 9.20
C SER A 103 24.98 10.21 10.48
N SER A 104 23.88 10.18 11.23
CA SER A 104 23.79 11.03 12.42
C SER A 104 22.58 10.87 13.32
N GLY A 105 21.65 9.98 12.99
CA GLY A 105 20.36 9.96 13.69
C GLY A 105 19.59 11.27 13.56
N ASN A 106 19.83 12.06 12.48
CA ASN A 106 19.10 13.30 12.28
C ASN A 106 17.65 12.99 11.90
N TYR A 107 16.80 12.97 12.91
CA TYR A 107 15.38 12.71 12.82
C TYR A 107 14.69 13.55 11.74
N PHE A 108 14.95 14.84 11.69
CA PHE A 108 14.28 15.73 10.72
C PHE A 108 14.69 15.45 9.27
N LEU A 109 15.94 15.05 9.04
CA LEU A 109 16.41 14.68 7.72
C LEU A 109 15.76 13.39 7.25
N LEU A 110 15.68 12.38 8.13
CA LEU A 110 14.98 11.14 7.86
C LEU A 110 13.50 11.39 7.59
N LEU A 111 12.84 12.17 8.42
CA LEU A 111 11.44 12.55 8.25
C LEU A 111 11.19 13.23 6.90
N ALA A 112 12.07 14.16 6.50
CA ALA A 112 11.94 14.83 5.21
C ALA A 112 12.04 13.86 4.03
N PHE A 113 12.99 12.91 4.06
CA PHE A 113 13.12 11.92 2.98
C PHE A 113 11.96 10.92 2.95
N ILE A 114 11.44 10.48 4.10
CA ILE A 114 10.25 9.63 4.16
C ILE A 114 9.01 10.39 3.66
N CYS A 115 8.84 11.66 4.04
CA CYS A 115 7.78 12.50 3.50
C CYS A 115 7.86 12.63 1.97
N LEU A 116 9.05 12.86 1.44
CA LEU A 116 9.26 12.91 -0.01
C LEU A 116 8.95 11.57 -0.68
N TYR A 117 9.40 10.45 -0.08
CA TYR A 117 9.10 9.11 -0.57
C TYR A 117 7.58 8.87 -0.70
N TYR A 118 6.80 9.14 0.35
CA TYR A 118 5.35 8.93 0.34
C TYR A 118 4.61 9.94 -0.54
N ALA A 119 5.08 11.18 -0.62
CA ALA A 119 4.53 12.17 -1.55
C ALA A 119 4.62 11.69 -3.00
N LEU A 120 5.78 11.14 -3.39
CA LEU A 120 5.99 10.57 -4.72
C LEU A 120 5.23 9.26 -4.93
N ALA A 121 5.20 8.37 -3.92
CA ALA A 121 4.50 7.09 -3.99
C ALA A 121 2.98 7.27 -4.22
N MET A 122 2.34 8.09 -3.40
CA MET A 122 0.89 8.32 -3.50
C MET A 122 0.50 9.07 -4.76
N SER A 123 1.35 10.00 -5.22
CA SER A 123 1.13 10.72 -6.49
C SER A 123 1.09 9.82 -7.73
N GLN A 124 1.59 8.58 -7.64
CA GLN A 124 1.54 7.62 -8.75
C GLN A 124 0.17 6.97 -8.94
N MET A 125 -0.67 6.92 -7.90
CA MET A 125 -1.95 6.20 -7.93
C MET A 125 -2.92 6.74 -8.98
N SER A 126 -3.13 8.06 -9.01
CA SER A 126 -4.10 8.71 -9.90
C SER A 126 -3.74 8.52 -11.38
N PRO A 127 -2.52 8.88 -11.87
CA PRO A 127 -2.16 8.71 -13.27
C PRO A 127 -2.10 7.24 -13.70
N TRP A 128 -1.69 6.32 -12.79
CA TRP A 128 -1.70 4.90 -13.09
C TRP A 128 -3.12 4.36 -13.27
N THR A 129 -4.02 4.67 -12.36
CA THR A 129 -5.42 4.22 -12.40
C THR A 129 -6.13 4.75 -13.65
N SER A 130 -5.94 6.03 -13.96
CA SER A 130 -6.47 6.65 -15.16
C SER A 130 -5.93 5.95 -16.42
N TRP A 131 -4.62 5.76 -16.53
CA TRP A 131 -4.00 5.09 -17.67
C TRP A 131 -4.49 3.65 -17.87
N MET A 132 -4.56 2.87 -16.80
CA MET A 132 -5.09 1.50 -16.84
C MET A 132 -6.59 1.47 -17.18
N GLY A 133 -7.34 2.48 -16.78
CA GLY A 133 -8.74 2.67 -17.14
C GLY A 133 -8.95 2.75 -18.68
N TYR A 134 -8.02 3.34 -19.41
CA TYR A 134 -8.04 3.38 -20.89
C TYR A 134 -7.56 2.07 -21.53
N LEU A 135 -6.54 1.44 -20.96
CA LEU A 135 -5.96 0.22 -21.54
C LEU A 135 -6.84 -1.00 -21.34
N VAL A 136 -7.57 -1.09 -20.22
CA VAL A 136 -8.35 -2.28 -19.87
C VAL A 136 -9.80 -2.11 -20.30
N PRO A 137 -10.29 -2.89 -21.29
CA PRO A 137 -11.69 -2.87 -21.68
C PRO A 137 -12.61 -3.15 -20.50
N GLY A 138 -13.71 -2.38 -20.35
CA GLY A 138 -14.64 -2.47 -19.22
C GLY A 138 -15.10 -3.90 -18.88
N ARG A 139 -15.39 -4.70 -19.91
CA ARG A 139 -15.81 -6.12 -19.77
C ARG A 139 -14.75 -7.03 -19.15
N LEU A 140 -13.46 -6.65 -19.17
CA LEU A 140 -12.35 -7.47 -18.70
C LEU A 140 -11.68 -6.90 -17.44
N ARG A 141 -12.15 -5.73 -16.96
CA ARG A 141 -11.50 -5.03 -15.81
C ARG A 141 -11.40 -5.90 -14.58
N GLY A 142 -12.50 -6.47 -14.12
CA GLY A 142 -12.51 -7.30 -12.91
C GLY A 142 -11.57 -8.50 -13.01
N ARG A 143 -11.62 -9.22 -14.15
CA ARG A 143 -10.74 -10.38 -14.37
C ARG A 143 -9.27 -10.01 -14.46
N TYR A 144 -8.96 -8.92 -15.16
CA TYR A 144 -7.58 -8.45 -15.32
C TYR A 144 -6.98 -7.98 -13.99
N PHE A 145 -7.68 -7.06 -13.31
CA PHE A 145 -7.19 -6.52 -12.03
C PHE A 145 -7.14 -7.59 -10.93
N GLY A 146 -8.10 -8.53 -10.91
CA GLY A 146 -8.07 -9.66 -10.01
C GLY A 146 -6.82 -10.53 -10.19
N ASN A 147 -6.54 -10.96 -11.43
CA ASN A 147 -5.35 -11.77 -11.74
C ASN A 147 -4.05 -10.99 -11.47
N ARG A 148 -3.98 -9.71 -11.87
CA ARG A 148 -2.82 -8.85 -11.61
C ARG A 148 -2.56 -8.72 -10.11
N SER A 149 -3.60 -8.43 -9.33
CA SER A 149 -3.47 -8.27 -7.88
C SER A 149 -3.01 -9.56 -7.19
N GLN A 150 -3.46 -10.73 -7.63
CA GLN A 150 -2.99 -12.01 -7.10
C GLN A 150 -1.47 -12.18 -7.33
N VAL A 151 -1.00 -11.96 -8.56
CA VAL A 151 0.43 -12.07 -8.89
C VAL A 151 1.25 -11.07 -8.06
N VAL A 152 0.85 -9.81 -8.04
CA VAL A 152 1.51 -8.74 -7.28
C VAL A 152 1.63 -9.10 -5.80
N ARG A 153 0.54 -9.60 -5.20
CA ARG A 153 0.55 -9.99 -3.78
C ARG A 153 1.44 -11.18 -3.47
N ILE A 154 1.52 -12.17 -4.37
CA ILE A 154 2.45 -13.31 -4.21
C ILE A 154 3.90 -12.80 -4.18
N PHE A 155 4.28 -11.89 -5.10
CA PHE A 155 5.62 -11.31 -5.10
C PHE A 155 5.89 -10.46 -3.85
N MET A 156 4.89 -9.72 -3.37
CA MET A 156 4.99 -8.95 -2.12
C MET A 156 5.23 -9.86 -0.92
N LEU A 157 4.46 -10.95 -0.78
CA LEU A 157 4.60 -11.93 0.29
C LEU A 157 5.99 -12.58 0.26
N ILE A 158 6.41 -13.08 -0.89
CA ILE A 158 7.73 -13.73 -1.02
C ILE A 158 8.86 -12.74 -0.67
N SER A 159 8.79 -11.52 -1.19
CA SER A 159 9.86 -10.52 -0.95
C SER A 159 9.90 -10.05 0.51
N SER A 160 8.75 -9.91 1.18
CA SER A 160 8.74 -9.55 2.60
C SER A 160 9.25 -10.69 3.50
N LEU A 161 8.95 -11.95 3.19
CA LEU A 161 9.54 -13.10 3.89
C LEU A 161 11.05 -13.19 3.69
N LEU A 162 11.52 -12.99 2.46
CA LEU A 162 12.96 -12.95 2.16
C LEU A 162 13.65 -11.79 2.89
N ALA A 163 13.03 -10.63 2.96
CA ALA A 163 13.57 -9.49 3.71
C ALA A 163 13.67 -9.79 5.21
N GLY A 164 12.66 -10.41 5.82
CA GLY A 164 12.70 -10.86 7.21
C GLY A 164 13.83 -11.87 7.46
N ALA A 165 13.98 -12.86 6.58
CA ALA A 165 15.06 -13.85 6.68
C ALA A 165 16.46 -13.22 6.52
N ILE A 166 16.63 -12.25 5.62
CA ILE A 166 17.89 -11.51 5.48
C ILE A 166 18.17 -10.71 6.75
N LEU A 167 17.21 -9.94 7.27
CA LEU A 167 17.38 -9.17 8.50
C LEU A 167 17.76 -10.05 9.68
N ASN A 168 17.09 -11.18 9.85
CA ASN A 168 17.37 -12.13 10.90
C ASN A 168 18.80 -12.69 10.83
N SER A 169 19.31 -12.95 9.61
CA SER A 169 20.68 -13.43 9.41
C SER A 169 21.75 -12.41 9.84
N TYR A 170 21.41 -11.13 9.91
CA TYR A 170 22.30 -10.03 10.30
C TYR A 170 22.03 -9.49 11.70
N GLU A 171 21.05 -10.01 12.43
CA GLU A 171 20.62 -9.48 13.73
C GLU A 171 21.73 -9.50 14.78
N GLU A 172 22.53 -10.56 14.83
CA GLU A 172 23.65 -10.71 15.77
C GLU A 172 24.93 -9.99 15.34
N SER A 173 25.15 -9.80 14.03
CA SER A 173 26.42 -9.28 13.50
C SER A 173 26.40 -7.78 13.23
N ASN A 174 25.48 -7.32 12.40
CA ASN A 174 25.30 -5.92 12.04
C ASN A 174 23.96 -5.74 11.33
N THR A 175 22.92 -5.46 12.06
CA THR A 175 21.55 -5.30 11.57
C THR A 175 21.43 -4.21 10.49
N PHE A 176 22.26 -3.16 10.55
CA PHE A 176 22.29 -2.12 9.52
C PHE A 176 22.66 -2.68 8.14
N ASN A 177 23.60 -3.63 8.06
CA ASN A 177 23.94 -4.27 6.80
C ASN A 177 22.75 -5.06 6.23
N GLY A 178 21.92 -5.66 7.08
CA GLY A 178 20.68 -6.30 6.68
C GLY A 178 19.72 -5.29 6.01
N PHE A 179 19.50 -4.14 6.63
CA PHE A 179 18.70 -3.06 6.03
C PHE A 179 19.32 -2.51 4.74
N LEU A 180 20.64 -2.36 4.69
CA LEU A 180 21.35 -1.95 3.47
C LEU A 180 21.07 -2.91 2.31
N ILE A 181 21.12 -4.23 2.56
CA ILE A 181 20.88 -5.25 1.55
C ILE A 181 19.43 -5.22 1.07
N ILE A 182 18.44 -5.28 1.98
CA ILE A 182 17.03 -5.34 1.57
C ILE A 182 16.58 -4.06 0.85
N PHE A 183 17.04 -2.87 1.29
CA PHE A 183 16.69 -1.61 0.63
C PHE A 183 17.41 -1.47 -0.72
N SER A 184 18.64 -1.96 -0.84
CA SER A 184 19.35 -2.01 -2.14
C SER A 184 18.65 -2.95 -3.12
N LEU A 185 18.23 -4.14 -2.68
CA LEU A 185 17.45 -5.07 -3.51
C LEU A 185 16.10 -4.47 -3.91
N GLY A 186 15.43 -3.79 -3.00
CA GLY A 186 14.19 -3.06 -3.29
C GLY A 186 14.40 -1.92 -4.28
N MET A 187 15.50 -1.17 -4.17
CA MET A 187 15.88 -0.13 -5.14
C MET A 187 16.10 -0.74 -6.54
N ILE A 188 16.84 -1.85 -6.64
CA ILE A 188 17.04 -2.58 -7.90
C ILE A 188 15.70 -3.04 -8.47
N ALA A 189 14.82 -3.57 -7.63
CA ALA A 189 13.47 -3.97 -8.04
C ALA A 189 12.66 -2.78 -8.58
N ASN A 190 12.74 -1.60 -7.96
CA ASN A 190 12.04 -0.43 -8.46
C ASN A 190 12.60 0.05 -9.83
N PHE A 191 13.91 -0.07 -10.08
CA PHE A 191 14.46 0.13 -11.43
C PHE A 191 13.90 -0.88 -12.44
N GLY A 192 13.72 -2.14 -12.04
CA GLY A 192 13.01 -3.14 -12.84
C GLY A 192 11.58 -2.71 -13.18
N SER A 193 10.84 -2.20 -12.18
CA SER A 193 9.50 -1.64 -12.38
C SER A 193 9.51 -0.48 -13.39
N ILE A 194 10.44 0.47 -13.27
CA ILE A 194 10.60 1.59 -14.21
C ILE A 194 10.89 1.09 -15.64
N TYR A 195 11.78 0.11 -15.78
CA TYR A 195 12.11 -0.47 -17.08
C TYR A 195 10.88 -1.08 -17.78
N PHE A 196 10.07 -1.86 -17.07
CA PHE A 196 8.86 -2.42 -17.65
C PHE A 196 7.78 -1.36 -17.85
N LEU A 197 7.68 -0.34 -17.00
CA LEU A 197 6.77 0.79 -17.19
C LEU A 197 7.09 1.53 -18.50
N LYS A 198 8.37 1.76 -18.82
CA LYS A 198 8.80 2.38 -20.09
C LYS A 198 8.36 1.59 -21.32
N ARG A 199 8.19 0.28 -21.22
CA ARG A 199 7.77 -0.60 -22.32
C ARG A 199 6.26 -0.69 -22.52
N GLN A 200 5.47 -0.16 -21.58
CA GLN A 200 4.01 -0.15 -21.72
C GLN A 200 3.57 0.85 -22.80
N TYR A 201 2.52 0.47 -23.51
CA TYR A 201 1.91 1.31 -24.56
C TYR A 201 1.01 2.37 -23.92
N GLU A 202 1.22 3.62 -24.27
CA GLU A 202 0.32 4.73 -23.98
C GLU A 202 -0.40 5.12 -25.29
N PRO A 203 -1.73 5.06 -25.35
CA PRO A 203 -2.46 5.45 -26.56
C PRO A 203 -2.29 6.95 -26.85
N GLU A 204 -2.01 7.28 -28.11
CA GLU A 204 -1.98 8.67 -28.58
C GLU A 204 -3.41 9.26 -28.53
N GLY A 205 -3.57 10.51 -28.10
CA GLY A 205 -4.85 11.20 -28.06
C GLY A 205 -5.58 11.19 -26.72
N THR A 206 -5.14 10.38 -25.73
CA THR A 206 -5.72 10.41 -24.38
C THR A 206 -5.43 11.71 -23.61
N ALA A 207 -4.51 12.53 -24.13
CA ALA A 207 -4.20 13.85 -23.59
C ALA A 207 -5.22 14.93 -23.99
N ASN A 208 -5.94 14.73 -25.09
CA ASN A 208 -6.85 15.76 -25.64
C ASN A 208 -8.32 15.54 -25.26
N ASP A 209 -8.71 14.30 -24.84
CA ASP A 209 -10.11 13.95 -24.60
C ASP A 209 -10.58 14.20 -23.17
N GLU A 210 -9.66 14.44 -22.26
CA GLU A 210 -9.98 14.94 -20.94
C GLU A 210 -9.01 16.08 -20.62
N THR A 211 -9.33 17.30 -21.02
CA THR A 211 -9.33 18.30 -19.98
C THR A 211 -9.90 17.58 -18.76
N PHE A 212 -9.15 17.54 -17.63
CA PHE A 212 -9.81 17.48 -16.33
C PHE A 212 -10.77 18.69 -16.38
N GLU A 213 -11.83 18.52 -17.18
CA GLU A 213 -12.95 19.40 -17.06
C GLU A 213 -13.20 19.38 -15.57
N ASN A 214 -13.07 20.53 -15.02
CA ASN A 214 -13.58 20.97 -13.75
C ASN A 214 -15.12 20.79 -13.76
N ASN A 215 -15.58 19.66 -14.21
CA ASN A 215 -16.74 18.97 -13.73
C ASN A 215 -16.33 18.54 -12.29
N SER A 216 -15.97 19.56 -11.49
CA SER A 216 -16.45 19.57 -10.13
C SER A 216 -17.93 19.24 -10.31
N ILE A 217 -18.20 17.93 -10.28
CA ILE A 217 -19.53 17.44 -9.99
C ILE A 217 -19.78 18.17 -8.68
N LYS A 218 -20.51 19.31 -8.77
CA LYS A 218 -21.20 19.90 -7.65
C LYS A 218 -22.31 18.91 -7.29
N THR A 219 -21.90 17.69 -7.00
CA THR A 219 -22.74 16.71 -6.35
C THR A 219 -23.08 17.41 -5.06
N LYS A 220 -24.31 17.89 -4.94
CA LYS A 220 -24.83 18.39 -3.67
C LYS A 220 -24.56 17.25 -2.71
N MET A 221 -23.53 17.40 -1.87
CA MET A 221 -23.10 16.39 -0.95
C MET A 221 -24.26 16.18 0.03
N ASP A 222 -24.98 15.08 -0.16
CA ASP A 222 -26.08 14.69 0.72
C ASP A 222 -25.59 14.60 2.16
N SER A 223 -26.45 14.93 3.10
CA SER A 223 -26.14 14.87 4.53
C SER A 223 -25.70 13.48 5.00
N GLY A 224 -26.22 12.43 4.35
CA GLY A 224 -25.83 11.03 4.59
C GLY A 224 -24.38 10.77 4.17
N LEU A 225 -23.99 11.20 2.99
CA LEU A 225 -22.62 11.08 2.48
C LEU A 225 -21.62 11.86 3.35
N LYS A 226 -21.97 13.09 3.78
CA LYS A 226 -21.10 13.86 4.69
C LYS A 226 -20.83 13.14 6.01
N ARG A 227 -21.86 12.60 6.65
CA ARG A 227 -21.72 11.83 7.90
C ARG A 227 -20.87 10.57 7.67
N PHE A 228 -21.05 9.91 6.55
CA PHE A 228 -20.28 8.73 6.20
C PHE A 228 -18.79 9.05 5.97
N ILE A 229 -18.47 10.12 5.25
CA ILE A 229 -17.09 10.60 5.07
C ILE A 229 -16.44 10.95 6.40
N ILE A 230 -17.16 11.67 7.29
CA ILE A 230 -16.64 12.01 8.62
C ILE A 230 -16.34 10.73 9.42
N TYR A 231 -17.29 9.78 9.44
CA TYR A 231 -17.11 8.49 10.12
C TYR A 231 -15.87 7.74 9.58
N ASP A 232 -15.75 7.64 8.26
CA ASP A 232 -14.64 6.95 7.63
C ASP A 232 -13.30 7.64 7.91
N SER A 233 -13.23 8.96 7.77
CA SER A 233 -12.04 9.75 8.09
C SER A 233 -11.60 9.61 9.54
N LEU A 234 -12.51 9.64 10.51
CA LEU A 234 -12.21 9.46 11.93
C LEU A 234 -11.72 8.03 12.23
N SER A 235 -12.32 7.05 11.58
CA SER A 235 -11.91 5.65 11.73
C SER A 235 -10.50 5.42 11.16
N GLU A 236 -10.21 5.91 9.94
CA GLU A 236 -8.91 5.81 9.32
C GLU A 236 -7.83 6.56 10.14
N PHE A 237 -8.17 7.74 10.65
CA PHE A 237 -7.29 8.47 11.57
C PHE A 237 -6.92 7.62 12.79
N SER A 238 -7.92 6.98 13.43
CA SER A 238 -7.70 6.14 14.62
C SER A 238 -6.77 4.95 14.31
N PHE A 239 -6.93 4.32 13.14
CA PHE A 239 -6.08 3.19 12.73
C PHE A 239 -4.66 3.63 12.39
N HIS A 240 -4.51 4.77 11.71
CA HIS A 240 -3.19 5.29 11.36
C HIS A 240 -2.40 5.82 12.55
N VAL A 241 -3.06 6.24 13.62
CA VAL A 241 -2.39 6.60 14.89
C VAL A 241 -1.88 5.35 15.62
N SER A 242 -2.66 4.28 15.66
CA SER A 242 -2.30 3.06 16.40
C SER A 242 -1.41 2.10 15.61
N GLY A 243 -1.56 2.06 14.28
CA GLY A 243 -0.86 1.10 13.42
C GLY A 243 0.66 1.07 13.58
N PRO A 244 1.36 2.21 13.55
CA PRO A 244 2.81 2.26 13.72
C PRO A 244 3.29 1.74 15.07
N LEU A 245 2.49 1.92 16.12
CA LEU A 245 2.82 1.43 17.46
C LEU A 245 2.81 -0.10 17.55
N MET A 246 2.10 -0.77 16.65
CA MET A 246 2.12 -2.23 16.58
C MET A 246 3.52 -2.77 16.24
N MET A 247 4.28 -2.08 15.37
CA MET A 247 5.64 -2.48 15.05
C MET A 247 6.56 -2.37 16.27
N VAL A 248 6.42 -1.27 17.02
CA VAL A 248 7.16 -1.07 18.29
C VAL A 248 6.79 -2.18 19.30
N TYR A 249 5.50 -2.45 19.45
CA TYR A 249 5.00 -3.47 20.36
C TYR A 249 5.56 -4.87 20.03
N TRP A 250 5.57 -5.25 18.76
CA TRP A 250 6.10 -6.56 18.34
C TRP A 250 7.61 -6.68 18.55
N LEU A 251 8.39 -5.68 18.16
CA LEU A 251 9.85 -5.75 18.21
C LEU A 251 10.41 -5.40 19.59
N ARG A 252 9.82 -4.45 20.32
CA ARG A 252 10.33 -3.96 21.61
C ARG A 252 9.72 -4.68 22.81
N ASP A 253 8.37 -4.74 22.84
CA ASP A 253 7.68 -5.27 24.03
C ASP A 253 7.56 -6.79 23.99
N LEU A 254 7.29 -7.40 22.81
CA LEU A 254 7.24 -8.84 22.65
C LEU A 254 8.58 -9.46 22.23
N SER A 255 9.59 -8.64 21.91
CA SER A 255 10.94 -9.05 21.50
C SER A 255 10.95 -10.06 20.34
N PHE A 256 10.04 -9.90 19.38
CA PHE A 256 9.99 -10.75 18.19
C PHE A 256 11.20 -10.51 17.29
N ASP A 257 11.71 -11.58 16.71
CA ASP A 257 12.69 -11.49 15.64
C ASP A 257 12.06 -11.07 14.30
N TYR A 258 12.89 -10.77 13.31
CA TYR A 258 12.41 -10.30 11.99
C TYR A 258 11.69 -11.40 11.19
N ILE A 259 11.96 -12.70 11.47
CA ILE A 259 11.23 -13.81 10.85
C ILE A 259 9.83 -13.92 11.46
N GLU A 260 9.70 -13.85 12.77
CA GLU A 260 8.41 -13.88 13.47
C GLU A 260 7.52 -12.72 13.01
N LEU A 261 8.11 -11.52 12.90
CA LEU A 261 7.46 -10.34 12.33
C LEU A 261 6.95 -10.60 10.92
N ALA A 262 7.81 -11.14 10.05
CA ALA A 262 7.45 -11.45 8.67
C ALA A 262 6.33 -12.49 8.60
N ILE A 263 6.33 -13.52 9.47
CA ILE A 263 5.28 -14.54 9.53
C ILE A 263 3.94 -13.89 9.92
N ILE A 264 3.90 -13.08 10.98
CA ILE A 264 2.67 -12.42 11.44
C ILE A 264 2.07 -11.56 10.33
N ILE A 265 2.88 -10.71 9.67
CA ILE A 265 2.44 -9.85 8.59
C ILE A 265 1.91 -10.66 7.41
N ASN A 266 2.62 -11.68 6.98
CA ASN A 266 2.27 -12.43 5.78
C ASN A 266 1.07 -13.36 5.98
N VAL A 267 0.99 -14.08 7.08
CA VAL A 267 -0.15 -14.97 7.40
C VAL A 267 -1.43 -14.15 7.47
N SER A 268 -1.41 -13.01 8.13
CA SER A 268 -2.58 -12.13 8.24
C SER A 268 -3.03 -11.60 6.87
N GLN A 269 -2.11 -11.21 6.00
CA GLN A 269 -2.45 -10.75 4.64
C GLN A 269 -3.09 -11.85 3.79
N VAL A 270 -2.56 -13.07 3.83
CA VAL A 270 -3.12 -14.21 3.09
C VAL A 270 -4.56 -14.49 3.54
N LEU A 271 -4.81 -14.54 4.84
CA LEU A 271 -6.14 -14.79 5.38
C LEU A 271 -7.12 -13.66 5.03
N GLY A 272 -6.70 -12.41 5.08
CA GLY A 272 -7.49 -11.27 4.64
C GLY A 272 -7.96 -11.41 3.19
N LEU A 273 -7.09 -11.88 2.30
CA LEU A 273 -7.43 -12.13 0.90
C LEU A 273 -8.51 -13.22 0.71
N TYR A 274 -8.34 -14.35 1.38
CA TYR A 274 -9.32 -15.43 1.30
C TYR A 274 -10.69 -15.01 1.83
N SER A 275 -10.72 -14.12 2.83
CA SER A 275 -11.97 -13.64 3.42
C SER A 275 -12.82 -12.77 2.48
N MET A 276 -12.23 -12.15 1.46
CA MET A 276 -12.95 -11.21 0.57
C MET A 276 -14.17 -11.87 -0.12
N ARG A 277 -14.09 -13.15 -0.47
CA ARG A 277 -15.23 -13.88 -1.07
C ARG A 277 -16.39 -14.05 -0.07
N TYR A 278 -16.07 -14.32 1.18
CA TYR A 278 -17.05 -14.42 2.26
C TYR A 278 -17.72 -13.07 2.50
N TRP A 279 -16.93 -12.02 2.61
CA TRP A 279 -17.43 -10.66 2.85
C TRP A 279 -18.25 -10.12 1.68
N GLY A 280 -17.86 -10.42 0.43
CA GLY A 280 -18.65 -10.05 -0.75
C GLY A 280 -20.07 -10.64 -0.67
N LYS A 281 -20.21 -11.94 -0.43
CA LYS A 281 -21.52 -12.57 -0.24
C LYS A 281 -22.31 -12.00 0.93
N ARG A 282 -21.64 -11.67 2.03
CA ARG A 282 -22.27 -11.08 3.21
C ARG A 282 -22.81 -9.68 2.92
N ILE A 283 -22.07 -8.87 2.16
CA ILE A 283 -22.50 -7.53 1.73
C ILE A 283 -23.72 -7.65 0.81
N ASP A 284 -23.69 -8.57 -0.15
CA ASP A 284 -24.83 -8.81 -1.06
C ASP A 284 -26.11 -9.19 -0.31
N ASN A 285 -26.00 -9.99 0.75
CA ASN A 285 -27.14 -10.48 1.52
C ASN A 285 -27.63 -9.50 2.59
N ASN A 286 -26.71 -8.83 3.31
CA ASN A 286 -27.01 -8.07 4.53
C ASN A 286 -26.80 -6.56 4.36
N GLY A 287 -26.26 -6.13 3.22
CA GLY A 287 -25.92 -4.74 2.91
C GLY A 287 -24.60 -4.27 3.49
N SER A 288 -24.07 -3.19 2.89
CA SER A 288 -22.78 -2.59 3.25
C SER A 288 -22.77 -2.04 4.68
N TYR A 289 -23.83 -1.32 5.08
CA TYR A 289 -23.95 -0.70 6.41
C TYR A 289 -23.86 -1.72 7.55
N THR A 290 -24.61 -2.82 7.46
CA THR A 290 -24.60 -3.87 8.48
C THR A 290 -23.23 -4.53 8.61
N THR A 291 -22.53 -4.71 7.47
CA THR A 291 -21.20 -5.30 7.44
C THR A 291 -20.18 -4.32 8.07
N ILE A 292 -20.23 -3.03 7.74
CA ILE A 292 -19.37 -2.01 8.38
C ILE A 292 -19.57 -2.01 9.89
N ARG A 293 -20.82 -1.98 10.36
CA ARG A 293 -21.12 -1.96 11.79
C ARG A 293 -20.57 -3.19 12.51
N SER A 294 -20.80 -4.38 11.98
CA SER A 294 -20.34 -5.62 12.62
C SER A 294 -18.81 -5.72 12.62
N THR A 295 -18.14 -5.43 11.52
CA THR A 295 -16.68 -5.50 11.45
C THR A 295 -16.03 -4.45 12.33
N SER A 296 -16.52 -3.21 12.37
CA SER A 296 -16.00 -2.16 13.24
C SER A 296 -16.13 -2.50 14.73
N PHE A 297 -17.23 -3.17 15.12
CA PHE A 297 -17.37 -3.67 16.48
C PHE A 297 -16.27 -4.68 16.85
N TYR A 298 -16.01 -5.66 15.99
CA TYR A 298 -14.94 -6.64 16.24
C TYR A 298 -13.56 -6.01 16.19
N ILE A 299 -13.31 -5.05 15.30
CA ILE A 299 -12.05 -4.31 15.23
C ILE A 299 -11.78 -3.56 16.54
N ALA A 300 -12.80 -2.99 17.17
CA ALA A 300 -12.65 -2.29 18.45
C ALA A 300 -12.19 -3.21 19.61
N ILE A 301 -12.38 -4.52 19.50
CA ILE A 301 -11.96 -5.51 20.50
C ILE A 301 -10.48 -5.91 20.30
N ILE A 302 -9.93 -5.74 19.09
CA ILE A 302 -8.56 -6.19 18.76
C ILE A 302 -7.48 -5.63 19.69
N PRO A 303 -7.48 -4.33 20.07
CA PRO A 303 -6.50 -3.81 21.03
C PRO A 303 -6.52 -4.54 22.37
N ILE A 304 -7.70 -4.94 22.86
CA ILE A 304 -7.84 -5.70 24.12
C ILE A 304 -7.20 -7.08 23.96
N LEU A 305 -7.37 -7.73 22.81
CA LEU A 305 -6.74 -9.02 22.54
C LEU A 305 -5.21 -8.88 22.49
N TRP A 306 -4.67 -7.79 21.91
CA TRP A 306 -3.23 -7.54 21.93
C TRP A 306 -2.69 -7.32 23.33
N ILE A 307 -3.40 -6.57 24.18
CA ILE A 307 -3.02 -6.41 25.60
C ILE A 307 -3.04 -7.76 26.31
N SER A 308 -4.06 -8.59 26.11
CA SER A 308 -4.14 -9.91 26.74
C SER A 308 -3.06 -10.86 26.25
N ASN A 309 -2.59 -10.74 25.02
CA ASN A 309 -1.52 -11.56 24.46
C ASN A 309 -0.17 -11.36 25.19
N TYR A 310 0.09 -10.17 25.70
CA TYR A 310 1.31 -9.86 26.47
C TYR A 310 1.44 -10.72 27.75
N TYR A 311 0.31 -11.13 28.34
CA TYR A 311 0.28 -11.94 29.57
C TYR A 311 0.29 -13.45 29.32
N LEU A 312 0.37 -13.89 28.06
CA LEU A 312 0.50 -15.31 27.74
C LEU A 312 1.91 -15.85 28.10
N PRO A 313 2.05 -17.16 28.35
CA PRO A 313 3.37 -17.80 28.42
C PRO A 313 4.16 -17.56 27.12
N ASN A 314 5.48 -17.35 27.23
CA ASN A 314 6.35 -17.03 26.08
C ASN A 314 6.16 -17.96 24.88
N GLU A 315 5.94 -19.25 25.12
CA GLU A 315 5.72 -20.26 24.09
C GLU A 315 4.45 -20.04 23.27
N LEU A 316 3.46 -19.33 23.83
CA LEU A 316 2.15 -19.08 23.20
C LEU A 316 2.02 -17.67 22.61
N ILE A 317 2.93 -16.74 22.93
CA ILE A 317 2.84 -15.33 22.48
C ILE A 317 2.83 -15.24 20.96
N LEU A 318 3.71 -15.96 20.28
CA LEU A 318 3.76 -15.94 18.80
C LEU A 318 2.49 -16.52 18.19
N ALA A 319 2.03 -17.67 18.69
CA ALA A 319 0.79 -18.27 18.20
C ALA A 319 -0.42 -17.37 18.45
N GLY A 320 -0.52 -16.75 19.62
CA GLY A 320 -1.54 -15.76 19.96
C GLY A 320 -1.49 -14.55 19.02
N SER A 321 -0.29 -14.03 18.77
CA SER A 321 -0.07 -12.90 17.83
C SER A 321 -0.54 -13.23 16.41
N ILE A 322 -0.22 -14.42 15.89
CA ILE A 322 -0.67 -14.88 14.58
C ILE A 322 -2.21 -14.97 14.53
N ILE A 323 -2.83 -15.49 15.56
CA ILE A 323 -4.30 -15.60 15.64
C ILE A 323 -4.94 -14.21 15.67
N ILE A 324 -4.46 -13.30 16.51
CA ILE A 324 -5.01 -11.95 16.64
C ILE A 324 -4.83 -11.17 15.35
N ALA A 325 -3.63 -11.19 14.75
CA ALA A 325 -3.36 -10.53 13.48
C ALA A 325 -4.23 -11.11 12.34
N SER A 326 -4.48 -12.41 12.37
CA SER A 326 -5.37 -13.08 11.42
C SER A 326 -6.82 -12.60 11.56
N ILE A 327 -7.36 -12.57 12.77
CA ILE A 327 -8.70 -12.06 13.06
C ILE A 327 -8.80 -10.59 12.63
N ALA A 328 -7.80 -9.77 12.97
CA ALA A 328 -7.73 -8.37 12.57
C ALA A 328 -7.81 -8.23 11.05
N SER A 329 -6.98 -8.95 10.32
CA SER A 329 -6.95 -8.91 8.84
C SER A 329 -8.27 -9.34 8.20
N LEU A 330 -8.92 -10.37 8.75
CA LEU A 330 -10.26 -10.79 8.33
C LEU A 330 -11.27 -9.65 8.48
N MET A 331 -11.30 -8.99 9.63
CA MET A 331 -12.26 -7.90 9.93
C MET A 331 -11.95 -6.64 9.11
N PHE A 332 -10.69 -6.24 9.00
CA PHE A 332 -10.28 -5.10 8.16
C PHE A 332 -10.60 -5.30 6.69
N SER A 333 -10.40 -6.51 6.14
CA SER A 333 -10.75 -6.83 4.76
C SER A 333 -12.25 -6.70 4.50
N GLY A 334 -13.09 -7.16 5.44
CA GLY A 334 -14.53 -7.02 5.36
C GLY A 334 -14.99 -5.57 5.44
N ARG A 335 -14.39 -4.79 6.35
CA ARG A 335 -14.67 -3.37 6.49
C ARG A 335 -14.30 -2.59 5.23
N ALA A 336 -13.10 -2.79 4.70
CA ALA A 336 -12.63 -2.11 3.49
C ALA A 336 -13.55 -2.37 2.29
N LEU A 337 -13.90 -3.65 2.04
CA LEU A 337 -14.80 -4.01 0.95
C LEU A 337 -16.21 -3.40 1.13
N ALA A 338 -16.72 -3.33 2.36
CA ALA A 338 -18.02 -2.76 2.65
C ALA A 338 -18.02 -1.21 2.53
N LEU A 339 -16.93 -0.53 2.88
CA LEU A 339 -16.75 0.90 2.66
C LEU A 339 -16.76 1.24 1.17
N ASP A 340 -15.98 0.52 0.36
CA ASP A 340 -15.96 0.71 -1.09
C ASP A 340 -17.37 0.58 -1.69
N ASN A 341 -18.11 -0.47 -1.32
CA ASN A 341 -19.48 -0.64 -1.78
C ASN A 341 -20.40 0.50 -1.33
N ARG A 342 -20.24 1.02 -0.11
CA ARG A 342 -21.05 2.12 0.41
C ARG A 342 -20.79 3.42 -0.34
N TYR A 343 -19.54 3.71 -0.71
CA TYR A 343 -19.24 4.84 -1.60
C TYR A 343 -19.93 4.72 -2.95
N TYR A 344 -19.92 3.52 -3.57
CA TYR A 344 -20.63 3.29 -4.83
C TYR A 344 -22.16 3.43 -4.71
N GLU A 345 -22.76 3.05 -3.58
CA GLU A 345 -24.19 3.25 -3.33
C GLU A 345 -24.54 4.74 -3.31
N HIS A 346 -23.72 5.59 -2.67
CA HIS A 346 -23.93 7.05 -2.63
C HIS A 346 -23.67 7.75 -3.97
N MET A 347 -22.83 7.19 -4.85
CA MET A 347 -22.59 7.77 -6.19
C MET A 347 -23.70 7.44 -7.18
N LYS A 348 -24.54 6.46 -6.92
CA LYS A 348 -25.65 6.07 -7.81
C LYS A 348 -26.97 6.79 -7.50
N ASN A 349 -27.11 7.40 -6.34
CA ASN A 349 -28.24 8.20 -5.92
C ASN A 349 -27.94 9.70 -6.08
#